data_6324947c6e4aef26eac7123128f637ea
#
_entry.id   6324947c6e4aef26eac7123128f637ea
#
_cell.length_a   1.000
_cell.length_b   1.000
_cell.length_c   1.000
_cell.angle_alpha   90.00
_cell.angle_beta   90.00
_cell.angle_gamma   90.00
#
_symmetry.space_group_name_H-M   'P 1'
#
loop_
_entity.id
_entity.type
_entity.pdbx_description
1 polymer ?
#
loop_
_entity_poly.entity_id
_entity_poly.type
_entity_poly.pdbx_seq_one_letter_code
_entity_poly.pdbx_strand_id
1 'polypeptide(L)'
;MNRVALALASVLTLSGAAPPASALALPPAPKHIVVVFEENRDYDTIVNDKRLAVMQSLLERGTLFTDSHAVAHPSLPNYFAIFTGQTNTDGDHCSDSPDAVGDLPVNAGLEALMPTIASELIAAHHTFVGYSEGLPKAGYVRCFGRGGPIFGAYYKRHSPWAFFTKAGHPSRIVADTHGYLLDDGLNQPFSAFPNPDHYADLPTLAMVTPNVSDDMHGTGLGGSSERLALDADQWLGINILPLVDWASDPKNSTLVIITWDEGGHHAHGDTNHIPTLFFGAMTKQGVDAEHITHYDVLATIERFFGLPPMTSNDKAAATIADCWR
;
A
#
# COMPACT_ATOMS: atom_id res chain seq x y z
N MET A 1 46.50 -57.22 -44.69
CA MET A 1 45.17 -56.82 -44.17
C MET A 1 45.37 -55.92 -42.98
N ASN A 2 45.46 -54.62 -43.25
CA ASN A 2 45.68 -53.64 -42.18
C ASN A 2 44.31 -53.09 -41.68
N ARG A 3 44.07 -53.24 -40.39
CA ARG A 3 42.92 -52.61 -39.74
C ARG A 3 43.36 -51.27 -39.13
N VAL A 4 42.77 -50.20 -39.70
CA VAL A 4 42.89 -48.84 -39.11
C VAL A 4 41.82 -48.70 -38.04
N ALA A 5 42.24 -48.42 -36.81
CA ALA A 5 41.33 -48.07 -35.71
C ALA A 5 41.11 -46.55 -35.69
N LEU A 6 39.86 -46.15 -35.82
CA LEU A 6 39.43 -44.76 -35.73
C LEU A 6 39.13 -44.47 -34.23
N ALA A 7 39.90 -43.58 -33.62
CA ALA A 7 39.61 -43.08 -32.28
C ALA A 7 38.65 -41.88 -32.37
N LEU A 8 37.45 -42.03 -31.79
CA LEU A 8 36.51 -40.91 -31.61
C LEU A 8 36.94 -40.14 -30.32
N ALA A 9 37.34 -38.91 -30.49
CA ALA A 9 37.52 -37.97 -29.38
C ALA A 9 36.20 -37.31 -29.04
N SER A 10 35.64 -37.63 -27.88
CA SER A 10 34.45 -36.93 -27.34
C SER A 10 34.87 -35.61 -26.69
N VAL A 11 34.41 -34.50 -27.28
CA VAL A 11 34.58 -33.19 -26.67
C VAL A 11 33.45 -33.00 -25.64
N LEU A 12 33.78 -33.02 -24.35
CA LEU A 12 32.86 -32.60 -23.30
C LEU A 12 32.82 -31.05 -23.30
N THR A 13 31.69 -30.50 -23.75
CA THR A 13 31.38 -29.08 -23.51
C THR A 13 30.86 -28.92 -22.09
N LEU A 14 31.67 -28.36 -21.19
CA LEU A 14 31.19 -27.85 -19.90
C LEU A 14 30.30 -26.64 -20.16
N SER A 15 29.00 -26.82 -20.06
CA SER A 15 28.04 -25.72 -19.95
C SER A 15 28.21 -25.13 -18.55
N GLY A 16 28.97 -24.04 -18.44
CA GLY A 16 29.01 -23.23 -17.24
C GLY A 16 27.64 -22.59 -17.02
N ALA A 17 26.84 -23.12 -16.08
CA ALA A 17 25.69 -22.40 -15.59
C ALA A 17 26.21 -21.11 -14.94
N ALA A 18 25.72 -19.95 -15.39
CA ALA A 18 25.96 -18.69 -14.68
C ALA A 18 25.49 -18.85 -13.24
N PRO A 19 26.24 -18.35 -12.26
CA PRO A 19 25.75 -18.37 -10.88
C PRO A 19 24.41 -17.62 -10.83
N PRO A 20 23.44 -18.09 -10.02
CA PRO A 20 22.19 -17.36 -9.83
C PRO A 20 22.55 -15.93 -9.39
N ALA A 21 21.92 -14.93 -10.02
CA ALA A 21 22.05 -13.55 -9.58
C ALA A 21 21.77 -13.55 -8.07
N SER A 22 22.72 -13.05 -7.29
CA SER A 22 22.57 -12.94 -5.84
C SER A 22 21.33 -12.07 -5.64
N ALA A 23 20.25 -12.64 -5.16
CA ALA A 23 19.08 -11.84 -4.76
C ALA A 23 19.61 -10.81 -3.76
N LEU A 24 19.52 -9.52 -4.09
CA LEU A 24 19.92 -8.47 -3.18
C LEU A 24 19.12 -8.66 -1.90
N ALA A 25 19.83 -8.87 -0.80
CA ALA A 25 19.17 -9.05 0.49
C ALA A 25 18.53 -7.73 0.90
N LEU A 26 17.29 -7.78 1.39
CA LEU A 26 16.67 -6.62 2.02
C LEU A 26 17.58 -6.05 3.11
N PRO A 27 17.59 -4.73 3.32
CA PRO A 27 18.24 -4.16 4.50
C PRO A 27 17.56 -4.67 5.77
N PRO A 28 18.13 -4.44 6.97
CA PRO A 28 17.44 -4.75 8.21
C PRO A 28 16.04 -4.15 8.24
N ALA A 29 15.08 -4.90 8.77
CA ALA A 29 13.69 -4.45 8.88
C ALA A 29 13.61 -3.08 9.56
N PRO A 30 12.87 -2.12 8.98
CA PRO A 30 12.66 -0.83 9.62
C PRO A 30 11.83 -1.00 10.90
N LYS A 31 12.00 -0.07 11.84
CA LYS A 31 11.14 -0.02 13.04
C LYS A 31 9.72 0.37 12.68
N HIS A 32 9.58 1.24 11.69
CA HIS A 32 8.31 1.79 11.24
C HIS A 32 8.24 1.77 9.72
N ILE A 33 7.11 1.33 9.19
CA ILE A 33 6.72 1.53 7.80
C ILE A 33 5.44 2.38 7.81
N VAL A 34 5.43 3.45 7.03
CA VAL A 34 4.23 4.28 6.83
C VAL A 34 3.87 4.24 5.36
N VAL A 35 2.69 3.74 5.02
CA VAL A 35 2.15 3.72 3.66
C VAL A 35 1.07 4.78 3.56
N VAL A 36 1.27 5.75 2.68
CA VAL A 36 0.33 6.83 2.38
C VAL A 36 -0.27 6.57 1.03
N PHE A 37 -1.60 6.61 0.93
CA PHE A 37 -2.35 6.41 -0.30
C PHE A 37 -2.91 7.72 -0.81
N GLU A 38 -2.63 8.00 -2.08
CA GLU A 38 -3.30 9.01 -2.89
C GLU A 38 -4.22 8.32 -3.92
N GLU A 39 -5.06 9.06 -4.62
CA GLU A 39 -6.17 8.54 -5.40
C GLU A 39 -6.18 8.97 -6.86
N ASN A 40 -6.47 8.00 -7.72
CA ASN A 40 -6.95 8.20 -9.09
C ASN A 40 -6.09 9.15 -9.95
N ARG A 41 -4.76 8.94 -9.98
CA ARG A 41 -3.87 9.71 -10.87
C ARG A 41 -2.85 8.83 -11.55
N ASP A 42 -2.71 9.05 -12.86
CA ASP A 42 -1.67 8.42 -13.65
C ASP A 42 -0.29 8.98 -13.30
N TYR A 43 0.71 8.14 -13.45
CA TYR A 43 2.12 8.46 -13.26
C TYR A 43 2.52 9.79 -13.94
N ASP A 44 2.24 9.92 -15.23
CA ASP A 44 2.64 11.09 -16.02
C ASP A 44 1.98 12.39 -15.56
N THR A 45 0.75 12.31 -15.06
CA THR A 45 0.01 13.50 -14.59
C THR A 45 0.57 14.05 -13.29
N ILE A 46 1.21 13.22 -12.48
CA ILE A 46 1.82 13.62 -11.22
C ILE A 46 3.29 14.00 -11.41
N VAL A 47 4.06 13.13 -12.04
CA VAL A 47 5.51 13.33 -12.16
C VAL A 47 5.86 14.55 -13.01
N ASN A 48 5.05 14.85 -14.03
CA ASN A 48 5.28 15.97 -14.95
C ASN A 48 4.62 17.29 -14.51
N ASP A 49 3.75 17.29 -13.51
CA ASP A 49 3.08 18.52 -13.08
C ASP A 49 3.98 19.39 -12.18
N LYS A 50 4.60 20.40 -12.78
CA LYS A 50 5.49 21.33 -12.09
C LYS A 50 4.79 22.30 -11.12
N ARG A 51 3.46 22.28 -11.05
CA ARG A 51 2.69 23.08 -10.09
C ARG A 51 2.64 22.42 -8.72
N LEU A 52 2.87 21.08 -8.65
CA LEU A 52 2.91 20.29 -7.44
C LEU A 52 4.30 20.44 -6.79
N ALA A 53 4.53 21.56 -6.11
CA ALA A 53 5.86 21.93 -5.63
C ALA A 53 6.40 20.97 -4.55
N VAL A 54 5.54 20.48 -3.67
CA VAL A 54 5.89 19.48 -2.64
C VAL A 54 6.23 18.16 -3.31
N MET A 55 5.39 17.70 -4.23
CA MET A 55 5.62 16.45 -4.98
C MET A 55 6.93 16.53 -5.77
N GLN A 56 7.22 17.64 -6.45
CA GLN A 56 8.50 17.80 -7.15
C GLN A 56 9.69 17.69 -6.19
N SER A 57 9.58 18.25 -4.98
CA SER A 57 10.62 18.08 -3.94
C SER A 57 10.71 16.63 -3.47
N LEU A 58 9.58 15.92 -3.31
CA LEU A 58 9.56 14.51 -2.93
C LEU A 58 10.20 13.61 -4.00
N LEU A 59 9.93 13.87 -5.29
CA LEU A 59 10.54 13.16 -6.42
C LEU A 59 12.07 13.23 -6.42
N GLU A 60 12.64 14.34 -5.94
CA GLU A 60 14.09 14.52 -5.86
C GLU A 60 14.72 13.84 -4.63
N ARG A 61 13.92 13.45 -3.62
CA ARG A 61 14.39 12.99 -2.31
C ARG A 61 14.25 11.51 -2.06
N GLY A 62 13.34 10.85 -2.75
CA GLY A 62 13.05 9.42 -2.63
C GLY A 62 13.57 8.59 -3.78
N THR A 63 13.23 7.31 -3.76
CA THR A 63 13.26 6.44 -4.93
C THR A 63 11.90 6.51 -5.63
N LEU A 64 11.87 6.98 -6.86
CA LEU A 64 10.69 6.95 -7.72
C LEU A 64 10.70 5.69 -8.57
N PHE A 65 9.69 4.83 -8.43
CA PHE A 65 9.51 3.69 -9.32
C PHE A 65 8.87 4.15 -10.63
N THR A 66 9.56 3.89 -11.74
CA THR A 66 9.12 4.31 -13.08
C THR A 66 8.26 3.27 -13.80
N ASP A 67 8.09 2.09 -13.21
CA ASP A 67 7.27 0.98 -13.73
C ASP A 67 6.41 0.39 -12.59
N SER A 68 5.62 1.25 -11.93
CA SER A 68 4.71 0.88 -10.85
C SER A 68 3.27 0.86 -11.34
N HIS A 69 2.54 -0.21 -11.05
CA HIS A 69 1.18 -0.41 -11.54
C HIS A 69 0.21 -0.82 -10.43
N ALA A 70 -0.97 -0.24 -10.45
CA ALA A 70 -2.09 -0.75 -9.69
C ALA A 70 -2.63 -2.04 -10.35
N VAL A 71 -3.42 -2.81 -9.61
CA VAL A 71 -3.80 -4.18 -10.00
C VAL A 71 -5.25 -4.30 -10.46
N ALA A 72 -6.07 -3.29 -10.22
CA ALA A 72 -7.50 -3.31 -10.52
C ALA A 72 -8.07 -1.91 -10.74
N HIS A 73 -9.34 -1.87 -11.12
CA HIS A 73 -10.29 -0.78 -11.04
C HIS A 73 -11.63 -1.33 -10.51
N PRO A 74 -12.37 -0.57 -9.72
CA PRO A 74 -12.10 0.71 -9.11
C PRO A 74 -11.19 0.62 -7.87
N SER A 75 -11.16 1.68 -7.05
CA SER A 75 -10.23 1.90 -5.93
C SER A 75 -10.15 0.76 -4.91
N LEU A 76 -11.27 0.35 -4.31
CA LEU A 76 -11.27 -0.57 -3.16
C LEU A 76 -10.50 -1.89 -3.39
N PRO A 77 -10.58 -2.57 -4.55
CA PRO A 77 -9.77 -3.74 -4.86
C PRO A 77 -8.26 -3.52 -4.70
N ASN A 78 -7.76 -2.32 -5.01
CA ASN A 78 -6.33 -1.99 -4.89
C ASN A 78 -5.89 -1.84 -3.43
N TYR A 79 -6.72 -1.21 -2.60
CA TYR A 79 -6.51 -1.16 -1.15
C TYR A 79 -6.50 -2.57 -0.53
N PHE A 80 -7.40 -3.44 -1.01
CA PHE A 80 -7.44 -4.83 -0.59
C PHE A 80 -6.21 -5.61 -1.06
N ALA A 81 -5.71 -5.36 -2.26
CA ALA A 81 -4.51 -6.00 -2.78
C ALA A 81 -3.32 -5.82 -1.83
N ILE A 82 -3.06 -4.60 -1.38
CA ILE A 82 -1.95 -4.31 -0.47
C ILE A 82 -2.24 -4.72 0.98
N PHE A 83 -3.51 -4.84 1.37
CA PHE A 83 -3.89 -5.15 2.75
C PHE A 83 -4.13 -6.64 3.00
N THR A 84 -4.61 -7.39 2.00
CA THR A 84 -5.00 -8.81 2.12
C THR A 84 -4.37 -9.73 1.09
N GLY A 85 -3.62 -9.20 0.11
CA GLY A 85 -3.12 -9.97 -1.03
C GLY A 85 -4.20 -10.34 -2.06
N GLN A 86 -5.39 -9.76 -2.00
CA GLN A 86 -6.52 -10.09 -2.88
C GLN A 86 -7.27 -8.84 -3.36
N THR A 87 -7.98 -8.98 -4.49
CA THR A 87 -8.87 -7.95 -5.02
C THR A 87 -10.35 -8.31 -4.89
N ASN A 88 -10.68 -9.26 -4.00
CA ASN A 88 -12.01 -9.85 -3.88
C ASN A 88 -13.01 -8.88 -3.23
N THR A 89 -13.38 -7.84 -3.98
CA THR A 89 -14.43 -6.90 -3.62
C THR A 89 -15.47 -6.83 -4.75
N ASP A 90 -16.66 -6.32 -4.49
CA ASP A 90 -17.67 -6.00 -5.52
C ASP A 90 -17.53 -4.53 -5.95
N GLY A 91 -16.34 -4.20 -6.43
CA GLY A 91 -16.02 -2.83 -6.77
C GLY A 91 -15.97 -1.95 -5.50
N ASP A 92 -16.42 -0.72 -5.64
CA ASP A 92 -16.37 0.31 -4.58
C ASP A 92 -17.65 0.38 -3.72
N HIS A 93 -18.44 -0.67 -3.71
CA HIS A 93 -19.69 -0.63 -2.98
C HIS A 93 -19.48 -0.51 -1.47
N CYS A 94 -20.21 0.39 -0.87
CA CYS A 94 -20.33 0.54 0.57
C CYS A 94 -21.79 0.75 0.94
N SER A 95 -22.34 -0.03 1.88
CA SER A 95 -23.69 0.09 2.37
C SER A 95 -23.72 0.34 3.88
N ASP A 96 -24.46 1.31 4.33
CA ASP A 96 -24.73 1.57 5.75
C ASP A 96 -25.96 0.79 6.25
N SER A 97 -26.45 -0.20 5.50
CA SER A 97 -27.57 -1.04 5.94
C SER A 97 -27.18 -1.83 7.19
N PRO A 98 -28.04 -1.88 8.22
CA PRO A 98 -27.77 -2.69 9.41
C PRO A 98 -27.68 -4.20 9.13
N ASP A 99 -28.20 -4.64 7.98
CA ASP A 99 -28.14 -6.02 7.51
C ASP A 99 -26.94 -6.28 6.59
N ALA A 100 -26.28 -5.22 6.10
CA ALA A 100 -25.04 -5.32 5.39
C ALA A 100 -23.93 -5.58 6.41
N VAL A 101 -23.58 -6.84 6.53
CA VAL A 101 -22.37 -7.25 7.25
C VAL A 101 -21.18 -6.79 6.44
N GLY A 102 -20.65 -5.63 6.78
CA GLY A 102 -19.55 -5.00 6.07
C GLY A 102 -19.75 -5.09 4.56
N ASP A 103 -19.64 -4.04 3.83
CA ASP A 103 -19.94 -3.92 2.41
C ASP A 103 -19.10 -4.78 1.46
N LEU A 104 -18.79 -5.96 1.87
CA LEU A 104 -18.17 -6.96 1.04
C LEU A 104 -19.26 -7.84 0.46
N PRO A 105 -19.47 -7.75 -0.83
CA PRO A 105 -20.75 -8.07 -1.47
C PRO A 105 -21.02 -9.53 -1.70
N VAL A 106 -20.03 -10.39 -1.70
CA VAL A 106 -20.22 -11.73 -2.26
C VAL A 106 -20.28 -12.83 -1.20
N ASN A 107 -19.73 -12.61 -0.02
CA ASN A 107 -19.64 -13.63 1.02
C ASN A 107 -19.65 -13.01 2.42
N ALA A 108 -20.73 -12.31 2.78
CA ALA A 108 -20.87 -11.71 4.10
C ALA A 108 -20.40 -12.65 5.21
N GLY A 109 -19.23 -12.40 5.76
CA GLY A 109 -18.60 -13.20 6.80
C GLY A 109 -17.30 -13.92 6.42
N LEU A 110 -16.92 -14.02 5.14
CA LEU A 110 -15.63 -14.61 4.76
C LEU A 110 -14.46 -13.64 4.98
N GLU A 111 -14.71 -12.34 4.91
CA GLU A 111 -13.72 -11.29 5.13
C GLU A 111 -13.16 -11.32 6.56
N ALA A 112 -14.02 -11.62 7.51
CA ALA A 112 -13.61 -11.81 8.89
C ALA A 112 -12.72 -13.06 9.09
N LEU A 113 -12.68 -13.95 8.10
CA LEU A 113 -11.88 -15.18 8.09
C LEU A 113 -10.63 -15.09 7.24
N MET A 114 -10.37 -13.93 6.62
CA MET A 114 -9.18 -13.70 5.81
C MET A 114 -8.07 -13.08 6.66
N PRO A 115 -6.81 -13.56 6.51
CA PRO A 115 -5.68 -12.86 7.07
C PRO A 115 -5.51 -11.49 6.39
N THR A 116 -4.99 -10.54 7.15
CA THR A 116 -4.57 -9.24 6.67
C THR A 116 -3.15 -8.99 7.11
N ILE A 117 -2.41 -8.14 6.41
CA ILE A 117 -1.05 -7.78 6.86
C ILE A 117 -1.05 -7.26 8.30
N ALA A 118 -2.12 -6.59 8.72
CA ALA A 118 -2.29 -6.14 10.10
C ALA A 118 -2.43 -7.32 11.08
N SER A 119 -3.29 -8.32 10.77
CA SER A 119 -3.45 -9.49 11.63
C SER A 119 -2.19 -10.35 11.72
N GLU A 120 -1.47 -10.51 10.61
CA GLU A 120 -0.20 -11.25 10.57
C GLU A 120 0.90 -10.55 11.39
N LEU A 121 1.02 -9.22 11.26
CA LEU A 121 1.94 -8.42 12.07
C LEU A 121 1.62 -8.56 13.58
N ILE A 122 0.35 -8.44 13.95
CA ILE A 122 -0.08 -8.57 15.35
C ILE A 122 0.20 -9.97 15.89
N ALA A 123 -0.05 -11.02 15.10
CA ALA A 123 0.28 -12.39 15.46
C ALA A 123 1.79 -12.61 15.64
N ALA A 124 2.61 -11.86 14.91
CA ALA A 124 4.08 -11.84 15.03
C ALA A 124 4.59 -10.83 16.09
N HIS A 125 3.73 -10.31 16.97
CA HIS A 125 4.06 -9.35 18.03
C HIS A 125 4.53 -7.97 17.54
N HIS A 126 4.15 -7.58 16.33
CA HIS A 126 4.28 -6.25 15.78
C HIS A 126 3.00 -5.44 15.98
N THR A 127 3.05 -4.15 15.65
CA THR A 127 1.92 -3.24 15.83
C THR A 127 1.44 -2.68 14.49
N PHE A 128 0.14 -2.46 14.39
CA PHE A 128 -0.51 -1.84 13.24
C PHE A 128 -1.48 -0.75 13.69
N VAL A 129 -1.58 0.33 12.92
CA VAL A 129 -2.68 1.31 13.03
C VAL A 129 -3.00 1.86 11.64
N GLY A 130 -4.28 1.89 11.29
CA GLY A 130 -4.79 2.61 10.13
C GLY A 130 -5.31 3.99 10.52
N TYR A 131 -4.88 5.02 9.81
CA TYR A 131 -5.25 6.41 10.07
C TYR A 131 -6.00 6.97 8.86
N SER A 132 -7.22 7.47 9.08
CA SER A 132 -8.03 8.09 8.03
C SER A 132 -8.37 9.52 8.38
N GLU A 133 -8.06 10.45 7.48
CA GLU A 133 -8.50 11.83 7.66
C GLU A 133 -10.01 11.95 7.48
N GLY A 134 -10.63 12.81 8.28
CA GLY A 134 -12.08 12.94 8.30
C GLY A 134 -12.84 11.80 8.98
N LEU A 135 -12.16 10.76 9.48
CA LEU A 135 -12.79 9.71 10.30
C LEU A 135 -13.38 10.34 11.56
N PRO A 136 -14.70 10.18 11.83
CA PRO A 136 -15.35 10.93 12.91
C PRO A 136 -14.89 10.56 14.33
N LYS A 137 -14.40 9.35 14.53
CA LYS A 137 -13.88 8.81 15.81
C LYS A 137 -13.19 7.47 15.58
N ALA A 138 -12.37 7.04 16.50
CA ALA A 138 -11.79 5.70 16.49
C ALA A 138 -12.87 4.61 16.37
N GLY A 139 -12.60 3.56 15.60
CA GLY A 139 -13.49 2.44 15.38
C GLY A 139 -14.77 2.78 14.58
N TYR A 140 -14.79 3.90 13.86
CA TYR A 140 -15.93 4.24 13.01
C TYR A 140 -15.93 3.39 11.74
N VAL A 141 -17.06 2.75 11.43
CA VAL A 141 -17.15 1.72 10.37
C VAL A 141 -18.20 2.04 9.29
N ARG A 142 -18.83 3.21 9.34
CA ARG A 142 -19.81 3.59 8.31
C ARG A 142 -19.10 4.05 7.04
N CYS A 143 -19.84 4.00 5.92
CA CYS A 143 -19.32 4.28 4.58
C CYS A 143 -18.73 5.66 4.42
N PHE A 144 -19.34 6.66 5.07
CA PHE A 144 -18.98 8.06 4.91
C PHE A 144 -18.84 8.73 6.26
N GLY A 145 -18.03 9.77 6.30
CA GLY A 145 -17.93 10.67 7.43
C GLY A 145 -19.24 11.45 7.70
N ARG A 146 -19.20 12.35 8.65
CA ARG A 146 -20.36 13.19 8.98
C ARG A 146 -20.71 14.07 7.78
N GLY A 147 -21.98 14.04 7.36
CA GLY A 147 -22.47 14.77 6.19
C GLY A 147 -22.73 13.88 4.96
N GLY A 148 -22.39 12.59 5.04
CA GLY A 148 -22.62 11.62 3.95
C GLY A 148 -21.67 11.79 2.78
N PRO A 149 -21.97 11.19 1.61
CA PRO A 149 -21.04 11.14 0.47
C PRO A 149 -20.70 12.50 -0.16
N ILE A 150 -21.54 13.50 0.08
CA ILE A 150 -21.38 14.82 -0.54
C ILE A 150 -20.51 15.75 0.32
N PHE A 151 -20.64 15.67 1.63
CA PHE A 151 -19.99 16.56 2.58
C PHE A 151 -19.08 15.81 3.56
N GLY A 152 -19.09 14.46 3.52
CA GLY A 152 -18.20 13.64 4.33
C GLY A 152 -16.84 13.51 3.65
N ALA A 153 -15.82 14.00 4.31
CA ALA A 153 -14.45 13.89 3.80
C ALA A 153 -13.90 12.46 3.86
N TYR A 154 -14.34 11.66 4.83
CA TYR A 154 -13.94 10.25 5.00
C TYR A 154 -14.77 9.33 4.13
N TYR A 155 -14.10 8.45 3.39
CA TYR A 155 -14.69 7.32 2.69
C TYR A 155 -14.07 6.01 3.22
N LYS A 156 -14.92 5.07 3.69
CA LYS A 156 -14.48 3.77 4.20
C LYS A 156 -13.74 2.95 3.14
N ARG A 157 -14.15 3.04 1.88
CA ARG A 157 -13.55 2.31 0.76
C ARG A 157 -12.07 2.64 0.54
N HIS A 158 -11.58 3.81 1.03
CA HIS A 158 -10.17 4.16 1.03
C HIS A 158 -9.43 3.66 2.29
N SER A 159 -10.12 2.97 3.20
CA SER A 159 -9.59 2.54 4.49
C SER A 159 -9.81 1.03 4.68
N PRO A 160 -9.03 0.15 4.03
CA PRO A 160 -9.29 -1.29 4.01
C PRO A 160 -9.38 -1.91 5.39
N TRP A 161 -8.60 -1.44 6.35
CA TRP A 161 -8.63 -1.92 7.75
C TRP A 161 -9.98 -1.75 8.43
N ALA A 162 -10.77 -0.74 8.01
CA ALA A 162 -12.10 -0.49 8.60
C ALA A 162 -13.12 -1.60 8.30
N PHE A 163 -12.86 -2.44 7.28
CA PHE A 163 -13.68 -3.60 6.95
C PHE A 163 -13.41 -4.79 7.88
N PHE A 164 -12.25 -4.83 8.51
CA PHE A 164 -11.78 -5.94 9.34
C PHE A 164 -11.84 -5.63 10.85
N THR A 165 -12.48 -4.54 11.27
CA THR A 165 -12.67 -4.25 12.71
C THR A 165 -13.86 -5.00 13.29
N LYS A 166 -13.79 -5.33 14.58
CA LYS A 166 -14.85 -6.05 15.31
C LYS A 166 -16.18 -5.31 15.27
N ALA A 167 -16.16 -3.96 15.34
CA ALA A 167 -17.37 -3.14 15.29
C ALA A 167 -18.16 -3.25 13.98
N GLY A 168 -17.49 -3.61 12.88
CA GLY A 168 -18.11 -3.81 11.57
C GLY A 168 -18.84 -5.15 11.42
N HIS A 169 -18.74 -6.06 12.39
CA HIS A 169 -19.22 -7.43 12.25
C HIS A 169 -20.18 -7.86 13.38
N PRO A 170 -21.19 -8.69 13.07
CA PRO A 170 -22.05 -9.29 14.09
C PRO A 170 -21.26 -10.14 15.08
N SER A 171 -21.67 -10.15 16.35
CA SER A 171 -20.97 -10.87 17.42
C SER A 171 -20.73 -12.37 17.13
N ARG A 172 -21.63 -13.02 16.35
CA ARG A 172 -21.47 -14.42 15.92
C ARG A 172 -20.23 -14.62 15.03
N ILE A 173 -19.93 -13.64 14.15
CA ILE A 173 -18.76 -13.67 13.26
C ILE A 173 -17.51 -13.38 14.07
N VAL A 174 -17.56 -12.40 14.97
CA VAL A 174 -16.43 -12.05 15.85
C VAL A 174 -15.93 -13.26 16.66
N ALA A 175 -16.83 -14.18 17.04
CA ALA A 175 -16.47 -15.38 17.79
C ALA A 175 -15.70 -16.42 16.94
N ASP A 176 -15.84 -16.40 15.62
CA ASP A 176 -15.33 -17.45 14.70
C ASP A 176 -14.13 -17.00 13.83
N THR A 177 -13.56 -15.83 14.07
CA THR A 177 -12.61 -15.19 13.16
C THR A 177 -11.15 -15.69 13.26
N HIS A 178 -10.87 -16.66 14.11
CA HIS A 178 -9.51 -17.16 14.32
C HIS A 178 -8.47 -16.06 14.63
N GLY A 179 -8.92 -14.89 15.07
CA GLY A 179 -8.08 -13.74 15.40
C GLY A 179 -7.79 -12.77 14.24
N TYR A 180 -8.42 -12.94 13.08
CA TYR A 180 -8.20 -12.03 11.94
C TYR A 180 -8.89 -10.68 12.06
N LEU A 181 -9.93 -10.54 12.88
CA LEU A 181 -10.55 -9.26 13.13
C LEU A 181 -9.71 -8.38 14.06
N LEU A 182 -9.55 -7.15 13.63
CA LEU A 182 -8.80 -6.13 14.33
C LEU A 182 -9.62 -5.52 15.47
N ASP A 183 -8.96 -5.07 16.50
CA ASP A 183 -9.58 -4.22 17.53
C ASP A 183 -9.98 -2.87 16.91
N ASP A 184 -11.15 -2.35 17.31
CA ASP A 184 -11.70 -1.11 16.78
C ASP A 184 -10.76 0.09 16.97
N GLY A 185 -9.96 0.07 18.03
CA GLY A 185 -8.93 1.07 18.31
C GLY A 185 -7.80 1.14 17.31
N LEU A 186 -7.70 0.20 16.36
CA LEU A 186 -6.69 0.21 15.29
C LEU A 186 -7.16 0.99 14.04
N ASN A 187 -8.42 1.40 14.00
CA ASN A 187 -8.98 2.32 13.00
C ASN A 187 -9.12 3.70 13.63
N GLN A 188 -8.16 4.58 13.39
CA GLN A 188 -8.00 5.88 14.05
C GLN A 188 -8.26 7.05 13.10
N PRO A 189 -8.79 8.16 13.61
CA PRO A 189 -8.77 9.42 12.87
C PRO A 189 -7.32 9.89 12.68
N PHE A 190 -7.02 10.53 11.55
CA PHE A 190 -5.68 11.05 11.27
C PHE A 190 -5.18 12.06 12.33
N SER A 191 -6.09 12.73 13.05
CA SER A 191 -5.72 13.58 14.17
C SER A 191 -5.02 12.83 15.32
N ALA A 192 -5.05 11.50 15.33
CA ALA A 192 -4.30 10.66 16.26
C ALA A 192 -2.94 10.19 15.68
N PHE A 193 -2.62 10.54 14.42
CA PHE A 193 -1.31 10.26 13.84
C PHE A 193 -0.24 11.03 14.62
N PRO A 194 0.88 10.39 14.98
CA PRO A 194 1.95 11.05 15.73
C PRO A 194 2.45 12.31 15.01
N ASN A 195 2.62 13.40 15.75
CA ASN A 195 3.25 14.61 15.25
C ASN A 195 4.79 14.48 15.25
N PRO A 196 5.56 15.43 14.69
CA PRO A 196 7.02 15.32 14.58
C PRO A 196 7.77 15.02 15.88
N ASP A 197 7.29 15.49 17.03
CA ASP A 197 7.91 15.23 18.33
C ASP A 197 7.65 13.80 18.83
N HIS A 198 6.71 13.10 18.21
CA HIS A 198 6.21 11.78 18.59
C HIS A 198 6.31 10.72 17.50
N TYR A 199 7.05 10.95 16.39
CA TYR A 199 7.20 9.95 15.35
C TYR A 199 7.87 8.64 15.83
N ALA A 200 8.60 8.68 16.93
CA ALA A 200 9.13 7.48 17.56
C ALA A 200 8.06 6.54 18.15
N ASP A 201 6.81 7.04 18.32
CA ASP A 201 5.66 6.29 18.82
C ASP A 201 4.83 5.66 17.69
N LEU A 202 5.25 5.80 16.42
CA LEU A 202 4.60 5.16 15.26
C LEU A 202 4.51 3.64 15.46
N PRO A 203 3.45 2.97 14.97
CA PRO A 203 3.39 1.52 14.96
C PRO A 203 4.44 0.92 13.99
N THR A 204 4.61 -0.39 14.03
CA THR A 204 5.45 -1.10 13.07
C THR A 204 4.98 -0.86 11.64
N LEU A 205 3.66 -0.94 11.40
CA LEU A 205 3.03 -0.54 10.14
C LEU A 205 1.91 0.46 10.40
N ALA A 206 2.02 1.64 9.82
CA ALA A 206 0.94 2.60 9.70
C ALA A 206 0.45 2.66 8.25
N MET A 207 -0.84 2.66 8.04
CA MET A 207 -1.46 3.01 6.76
C MET A 207 -2.24 4.29 6.91
N VAL A 208 -2.09 5.21 5.97
CA VAL A 208 -2.65 6.57 6.03
C VAL A 208 -3.42 6.86 4.76
N THR A 209 -4.66 7.32 4.92
CA THR A 209 -5.47 7.82 3.81
C THR A 209 -5.92 9.25 4.12
N PRO A 210 -5.60 10.22 3.27
CA PRO A 210 -6.17 11.55 3.37
C PRO A 210 -7.69 11.51 3.16
N ASN A 211 -8.38 12.60 3.38
CA ASN A 211 -9.78 12.72 2.99
C ASN A 211 -9.92 12.93 1.48
N VAL A 212 -11.11 12.70 0.93
CA VAL A 212 -11.35 12.75 -0.52
C VAL A 212 -11.10 14.12 -1.19
N SER A 213 -10.86 15.17 -0.44
CA SER A 213 -10.45 16.47 -1.00
C SER A 213 -8.93 16.59 -1.07
N ASP A 214 -8.24 15.86 -0.20
CA ASP A 214 -6.80 15.94 0.02
C ASP A 214 -6.06 14.69 -0.53
N ASP A 215 -6.81 13.68 -1.05
CA ASP A 215 -6.28 12.48 -1.71
C ASP A 215 -6.30 12.53 -3.24
N MET A 216 -6.68 13.65 -3.85
CA MET A 216 -6.86 13.88 -5.30
C MET A 216 -8.18 13.34 -5.89
N HIS A 217 -9.00 12.54 -5.15
CA HIS A 217 -10.24 11.96 -5.65
C HIS A 217 -11.34 13.02 -5.85
N GLY A 218 -11.62 13.79 -4.79
CA GLY A 218 -12.74 14.72 -4.74
C GLY A 218 -14.09 14.06 -4.49
N THR A 219 -15.08 14.88 -4.14
CA THR A 219 -16.46 14.42 -3.85
C THR A 219 -17.38 14.42 -5.07
N GLY A 220 -16.89 14.80 -6.24
CA GLY A 220 -17.70 15.02 -7.45
C GLY A 220 -18.54 16.31 -7.44
N LEU A 221 -18.53 17.07 -6.34
CA LEU A 221 -19.30 18.33 -6.22
C LEU A 221 -18.50 19.61 -6.36
N GLY A 222 -17.20 19.55 -6.47
CA GLY A 222 -16.38 20.75 -6.57
C GLY A 222 -14.89 20.47 -6.70
N GLY A 223 -14.24 21.39 -7.36
CA GLY A 223 -12.81 21.29 -7.66
C GLY A 223 -12.56 20.67 -9.04
N SER A 224 -11.75 21.36 -9.84
CA SER A 224 -11.14 20.71 -11.01
C SER A 224 -10.16 19.66 -10.54
N SER A 225 -9.84 18.69 -11.38
CA SER A 225 -8.78 17.71 -11.13
C SER A 225 -7.45 18.38 -10.72
N GLU A 226 -7.16 19.55 -11.31
CA GLU A 226 -6.00 20.38 -10.96
C GLU A 226 -6.05 20.92 -9.53
N ARG A 227 -7.22 21.37 -9.09
CA ARG A 227 -7.37 21.92 -7.73
C ARG A 227 -7.19 20.84 -6.69
N LEU A 228 -7.77 19.65 -6.90
CA LEU A 228 -7.62 18.52 -6.00
C LEU A 228 -6.16 18.06 -5.89
N ALA A 229 -5.42 18.05 -7.01
CA ALA A 229 -3.99 17.74 -6.99
C ALA A 229 -3.17 18.77 -6.19
N LEU A 230 -3.52 20.07 -6.27
CA LEU A 230 -2.86 21.12 -5.48
C LEU A 230 -3.20 21.02 -3.98
N ASP A 231 -4.44 20.68 -3.64
CA ASP A 231 -4.86 20.50 -2.24
C ASP A 231 -4.12 19.30 -1.62
N ALA A 232 -4.01 18.17 -2.34
CA ALA A 232 -3.24 17.01 -1.92
C ALA A 232 -1.72 17.31 -1.81
N ASP A 233 -1.15 18.06 -2.77
CA ASP A 233 0.25 18.50 -2.70
C ASP A 233 0.51 19.31 -1.43
N GLN A 234 -0.40 20.23 -1.09
CA GLN A 234 -0.32 20.99 0.16
C GLN A 234 -0.45 20.09 1.40
N TRP A 235 -1.39 19.12 1.37
CA TRP A 235 -1.60 18.18 2.46
C TRP A 235 -0.34 17.33 2.71
N LEU A 236 0.28 16.81 1.66
CA LEU A 236 1.55 16.08 1.73
C LEU A 236 2.65 16.95 2.34
N GLY A 237 2.72 18.23 1.97
CA GLY A 237 3.70 19.18 2.51
C GLY A 237 3.56 19.41 4.01
N ILE A 238 2.32 19.49 4.51
CA ILE A 238 2.02 19.75 5.91
C ILE A 238 2.20 18.48 6.76
N ASN A 239 1.72 17.34 6.26
CA ASN A 239 1.51 16.15 7.08
C ASN A 239 2.57 15.07 6.86
N ILE A 240 3.14 14.95 5.67
CA ILE A 240 4.02 13.83 5.30
C ILE A 240 5.47 14.27 5.09
N LEU A 241 5.71 15.44 4.52
CA LEU A 241 7.08 15.93 4.31
C LEU A 241 7.92 15.99 5.61
N PRO A 242 7.38 16.42 6.77
CA PRO A 242 8.12 16.35 8.04
C PRO A 242 8.48 14.92 8.45
N LEU A 243 7.63 13.92 8.13
CA LEU A 243 7.92 12.52 8.37
C LEU A 243 9.02 11.99 7.44
N VAL A 244 9.01 12.40 6.17
CA VAL A 244 10.10 12.09 5.21
C VAL A 244 11.42 12.68 5.69
N ASP A 245 11.40 13.91 6.21
CA ASP A 245 12.58 14.53 6.83
C ASP A 245 13.11 13.71 8.00
N TRP A 246 12.22 13.31 8.90
CA TRP A 246 12.56 12.49 10.06
C TRP A 246 13.09 11.10 9.67
N ALA A 247 12.48 10.45 8.68
CA ALA A 247 12.87 9.14 8.17
C ALA A 247 14.26 9.15 7.49
N SER A 248 14.76 10.32 7.07
CA SER A 248 16.07 10.45 6.45
C SER A 248 17.24 10.23 7.43
N ASP A 249 17.01 10.36 8.75
CA ASP A 249 18.01 10.01 9.77
C ASP A 249 18.00 8.47 9.98
N PRO A 250 19.12 7.78 9.74
CA PRO A 250 19.21 6.33 9.89
C PRO A 250 18.89 5.82 11.31
N LYS A 251 19.00 6.67 12.34
CA LYS A 251 18.64 6.30 13.70
C LYS A 251 17.14 6.02 13.86
N ASN A 252 16.33 6.66 13.04
CA ASN A 252 14.88 6.53 13.10
C ASN A 252 14.39 5.24 12.44
N SER A 253 15.20 4.64 11.55
CA SER A 253 14.93 3.34 10.93
C SER A 253 13.49 3.24 10.41
N THR A 254 13.09 4.22 9.59
CA THR A 254 11.72 4.35 9.07
C THR A 254 11.72 4.30 7.56
N LEU A 255 10.75 3.59 7.01
CA LEU A 255 10.41 3.57 5.59
C LEU A 255 9.08 4.30 5.41
N VAL A 256 9.04 5.32 4.55
CA VAL A 256 7.81 5.97 4.12
C VAL A 256 7.55 5.61 2.68
N ILE A 257 6.36 5.15 2.37
CA ILE A 257 5.89 4.79 1.03
C ILE A 257 4.74 5.73 0.70
N ILE A 258 4.81 6.42 -0.43
CA ILE A 258 3.68 7.16 -0.99
C ILE A 258 3.32 6.45 -2.29
N THR A 259 2.08 6.01 -2.42
CA THR A 259 1.58 5.31 -3.61
C THR A 259 0.16 5.74 -3.92
N TRP A 260 -0.30 5.50 -5.15
CA TRP A 260 -1.67 5.71 -5.56
C TRP A 260 -2.40 4.37 -5.58
N ASP A 261 -3.70 4.41 -5.34
CA ASP A 261 -4.56 3.23 -5.41
C ASP A 261 -4.70 2.74 -6.86
N GLU A 262 -4.99 3.66 -7.78
CA GLU A 262 -5.15 3.39 -9.21
C GLU A 262 -4.86 4.62 -10.06
N GLY A 263 -4.71 4.42 -11.37
CA GLY A 263 -4.60 5.50 -12.35
C GLY A 263 -5.94 6.23 -12.58
N GLY A 264 -5.87 7.44 -13.11
CA GLY A 264 -7.06 8.26 -13.39
C GLY A 264 -7.82 7.89 -14.66
N HIS A 265 -7.29 7.00 -15.48
CA HIS A 265 -7.89 6.58 -16.74
C HIS A 265 -8.40 5.14 -16.66
N HIS A 266 -9.68 4.95 -17.03
CA HIS A 266 -10.32 3.62 -17.08
C HIS A 266 -10.57 3.17 -18.53
N ALA A 267 -9.73 3.60 -19.48
CA ALA A 267 -9.87 3.25 -20.88
C ALA A 267 -9.42 1.81 -21.16
N HIS A 268 -10.01 1.18 -22.18
CA HIS A 268 -9.56 -0.14 -22.63
C HIS A 268 -8.08 -0.07 -23.08
N GLY A 269 -7.22 -0.89 -22.47
CA GLY A 269 -5.78 -0.89 -22.70
C GLY A 269 -4.99 0.03 -21.79
N ASP A 270 -5.64 0.63 -20.78
CA ASP A 270 -4.97 1.30 -19.68
C ASP A 270 -4.03 0.33 -18.95
N THR A 271 -2.82 0.79 -18.69
CA THR A 271 -1.79 0.01 -17.97
C THR A 271 -1.89 0.18 -16.46
N ASN A 272 -2.78 1.05 -16.00
CA ASN A 272 -2.94 1.40 -14.59
C ASN A 272 -1.62 1.85 -13.93
N HIS A 273 -0.84 2.66 -14.67
CA HIS A 273 0.49 3.11 -14.31
C HIS A 273 0.40 4.26 -13.29
N ILE A 274 0.89 4.02 -12.09
CA ILE A 274 0.80 4.91 -10.94
C ILE A 274 2.17 5.36 -10.43
N PRO A 275 2.27 6.54 -9.78
CA PRO A 275 3.48 6.87 -9.05
C PRO A 275 3.61 6.01 -7.80
N THR A 276 4.83 5.60 -7.48
CA THR A 276 5.18 5.01 -6.18
C THR A 276 6.55 5.51 -5.77
N LEU A 277 6.66 6.01 -4.53
CA LEU A 277 7.88 6.60 -3.99
C LEU A 277 8.22 5.98 -2.64
N PHE A 278 9.49 5.64 -2.46
CA PHE A 278 10.03 5.16 -1.20
C PHE A 278 11.01 6.16 -0.62
N PHE A 279 10.90 6.42 0.69
CA PHE A 279 11.74 7.35 1.43
C PHE A 279 12.27 6.71 2.70
N GLY A 280 13.48 7.10 3.08
CA GLY A 280 14.12 6.68 4.31
C GLY A 280 15.64 6.58 4.12
N ALA A 281 16.37 6.52 5.21
CA ALA A 281 17.83 6.40 5.15
C ALA A 281 18.29 5.12 4.44
N MET A 282 17.43 4.10 4.38
CA MET A 282 17.70 2.82 3.74
C MET A 282 17.46 2.79 2.23
N THR A 283 16.79 3.80 1.67
CA THR A 283 16.48 3.86 0.24
C THR A 283 17.49 4.69 -0.53
N LYS A 284 17.72 4.35 -1.78
CA LYS A 284 18.48 5.19 -2.73
C LYS A 284 17.62 6.38 -3.15
N GLN A 285 18.25 7.47 -3.52
CA GLN A 285 17.58 8.59 -4.20
C GLN A 285 17.70 8.40 -5.71
N GLY A 286 16.66 8.73 -6.44
CA GLY A 286 16.62 8.68 -7.89
C GLY A 286 15.47 7.83 -8.42
N VAL A 287 15.66 7.28 -9.61
CA VAL A 287 14.65 6.44 -10.28
C VAL A 287 15.02 4.97 -10.18
N ASP A 288 13.99 4.14 -10.08
CA ASP A 288 14.08 2.68 -10.12
C ASP A 288 13.14 2.18 -11.22
N ALA A 289 13.61 1.31 -12.08
CA ALA A 289 12.84 0.75 -13.19
C ALA A 289 12.36 -0.68 -12.91
N GLU A 290 12.46 -1.15 -11.67
CA GLU A 290 11.90 -2.42 -11.27
C GLU A 290 10.38 -2.38 -11.47
N HIS A 291 9.82 -3.39 -12.15
CA HIS A 291 8.37 -3.53 -12.30
C HIS A 291 7.77 -3.93 -10.96
N ILE A 292 6.89 -3.09 -10.43
CA ILE A 292 6.23 -3.34 -9.14
C ILE A 292 4.73 -3.12 -9.22
N THR A 293 4.02 -3.81 -8.35
CA THR A 293 2.59 -3.67 -8.12
C THR A 293 2.29 -3.54 -6.63
N HIS A 294 1.03 -3.37 -6.26
CA HIS A 294 0.59 -3.40 -4.86
C HIS A 294 0.95 -4.72 -4.17
N TYR A 295 0.96 -5.83 -4.91
CA TYR A 295 1.36 -7.13 -4.35
C TYR A 295 2.85 -7.18 -4.03
N ASP A 296 3.71 -6.53 -4.83
CA ASP A 296 5.15 -6.50 -4.57
C ASP A 296 5.48 -5.61 -3.37
N VAL A 297 4.72 -4.52 -3.17
CA VAL A 297 4.80 -3.71 -1.94
C VAL A 297 4.40 -4.54 -0.72
N LEU A 298 3.28 -5.28 -0.78
CA LEU A 298 2.85 -6.18 0.29
C LEU A 298 3.89 -7.26 0.58
N ALA A 299 4.35 -7.98 -0.44
CA ALA A 299 5.37 -9.04 -0.30
C ALA A 299 6.68 -8.51 0.30
N THR A 300 7.04 -7.26 0.00
CA THR A 300 8.21 -6.61 0.59
C THR A 300 8.01 -6.33 2.08
N ILE A 301 6.83 -5.86 2.50
CA ILE A 301 6.48 -5.65 3.90
C ILE A 301 6.50 -7.00 4.65
N GLU A 302 5.87 -8.04 4.11
CA GLU A 302 5.89 -9.39 4.67
C GLU A 302 7.31 -9.90 4.86
N ARG A 303 8.15 -9.72 3.85
CA ARG A 303 9.54 -10.18 3.88
C ARG A 303 10.36 -9.44 4.94
N PHE A 304 10.16 -8.13 5.15
CA PHE A 304 10.85 -7.39 6.21
C PHE A 304 10.60 -7.99 7.59
N PHE A 305 9.40 -8.46 7.85
CA PHE A 305 9.00 -8.99 9.16
C PHE A 305 8.98 -10.52 9.23
N GLY A 306 9.45 -11.22 8.18
CA GLY A 306 9.50 -12.68 8.14
C GLY A 306 8.13 -13.34 8.17
N LEU A 307 7.09 -12.64 7.69
CA LEU A 307 5.73 -13.15 7.61
C LEU A 307 5.58 -14.09 6.40
N PRO A 308 4.74 -15.13 6.51
CA PRO A 308 4.40 -15.95 5.36
C PRO A 308 3.47 -15.19 4.41
N PRO A 309 3.53 -15.46 3.10
CA PRO A 309 2.53 -14.94 2.17
C PRO A 309 1.11 -15.37 2.56
N MET A 310 0.15 -14.46 2.49
CA MET A 310 -1.24 -14.72 2.83
C MET A 310 -2.02 -15.39 1.70
N THR A 311 -1.60 -15.17 0.44
CA THR A 311 -2.32 -15.63 -0.76
C THR A 311 -1.38 -16.16 -1.84
N SER A 312 -1.93 -16.55 -2.98
CA SER A 312 -1.13 -16.87 -4.16
C SER A 312 -0.55 -15.65 -4.85
N ASN A 313 -1.16 -14.47 -4.72
CA ASN A 313 -0.74 -13.26 -5.41
C ASN A 313 0.54 -12.68 -4.79
N ASP A 314 0.53 -12.42 -3.49
CA ASP A 314 1.70 -11.96 -2.74
C ASP A 314 2.81 -13.01 -2.68
N LYS A 315 2.44 -14.30 -2.68
CA LYS A 315 3.43 -15.39 -2.83
C LYS A 315 4.15 -15.39 -4.18
N ALA A 316 3.43 -15.02 -5.25
CA ALA A 316 4.00 -14.93 -6.60
C ALA A 316 4.70 -13.60 -6.87
N ALA A 317 4.39 -12.57 -6.07
CA ALA A 317 4.96 -11.24 -6.18
C ALA A 317 6.46 -11.23 -5.85
N ALA A 318 7.17 -10.31 -6.48
CA ALA A 318 8.58 -10.10 -6.21
C ALA A 318 8.78 -9.33 -4.90
N THR A 319 9.90 -9.57 -4.23
CA THR A 319 10.37 -8.66 -3.19
C THR A 319 11.14 -7.54 -3.88
N ILE A 320 10.74 -6.29 -3.67
CA ILE A 320 11.43 -5.11 -4.22
C ILE A 320 12.89 -5.14 -3.78
N ALA A 321 13.82 -5.03 -4.74
CA ALA A 321 15.22 -5.34 -4.48
C ALA A 321 16.18 -4.16 -4.78
N ASP A 322 15.90 -3.40 -5.82
CA ASP A 322 16.92 -2.50 -6.39
C ASP A 322 16.99 -1.13 -5.71
N CYS A 323 15.96 -0.72 -4.99
CA CYS A 323 15.89 0.60 -4.35
C CYS A 323 16.69 0.73 -3.03
N TRP A 324 17.26 -0.33 -2.49
CA TRP A 324 17.94 -0.32 -1.19
C TRP A 324 19.41 0.10 -1.29
N ARG A 325 19.90 0.75 -0.24
CA ARG A 325 21.33 1.13 -0.06
C ARG A 325 22.18 0.00 0.47
#